data_891e2c1b571ebb3e050d2766f153e1d2
#
_entry.id   891e2c1b571ebb3e050d2766f153e1d2
#
_cell.length_a   1.000
_cell.length_b   1.000
_cell.length_c   1.000
_cell.angle_alpha   90.00
_cell.angle_beta   90.00
_cell.angle_gamma   90.00
#
_symmetry.space_group_name_H-M   'P 1'
#
loop_
_entity.id
_entity.type
_entity.pdbx_description
1 polymer ?
#
loop_
_entity_poly.entity_id
_entity_poly.type
_entity_poly.pdbx_seq_one_letter_code
_entity_poly.pdbx_strand_id
1 'polypeptide(L)'
;LWLLDTEGTVLLPEENRSKINLPEFMEPGMPVAFEGKTFLMIGITPELILCADAQGAATHDCIVLAGAMVQSMGRGEAPIQSRYDVYRRVLREELAGSELEALAHEHQIEMNRERCVLTFQILQTETETAFNMLEELVPRAGGDLLVEMDRHTVVFLKSMENVESFDELFQLAEAIEQTLLDEAGKSCVVGIGEPKKTFPEIGESYRESRRAVEVGRIFLTEQHIYVY
;
A
#
# COMPACT_ATOMS: atom_id res chain seq x y z
N LEU A 1 30.76 3.45 3.56
CA LEU A 1 29.41 3.04 3.98
C LEU A 1 29.32 1.51 3.88
N TRP A 2 28.85 0.85 4.94
CA TRP A 2 28.64 -0.59 5.00
C TRP A 2 27.19 -0.90 5.32
N LEU A 3 26.69 -2.02 4.82
CA LEU A 3 25.42 -2.60 5.20
C LEU A 3 25.70 -3.82 6.09
N LEU A 4 25.06 -3.86 7.25
CA LEU A 4 25.26 -4.88 8.28
C LEU A 4 23.94 -5.59 8.59
N ASP A 5 24.04 -6.81 9.09
CA ASP A 5 22.94 -7.49 9.78
C ASP A 5 22.83 -7.02 11.25
N THR A 6 21.83 -7.50 11.96
CA THR A 6 21.62 -7.20 13.40
C THR A 6 22.67 -7.78 14.35
N GLU A 7 23.55 -8.65 13.84
CA GLU A 7 24.69 -9.19 14.59
C GLU A 7 25.98 -8.41 14.34
N GLY A 8 25.94 -7.39 13.47
CA GLY A 8 27.08 -6.56 13.09
C GLY A 8 27.97 -7.16 12.01
N THR A 9 27.50 -8.20 11.30
CA THR A 9 28.24 -8.79 10.18
C THR A 9 28.08 -7.93 8.95
N VAL A 10 29.17 -7.60 8.26
CA VAL A 10 29.15 -6.82 7.03
C VAL A 10 28.56 -7.66 5.89
N LEU A 11 27.44 -7.18 5.33
CA LEU A 11 26.77 -7.77 4.18
C LEU A 11 27.26 -7.16 2.86
N LEU A 12 27.52 -5.84 2.86
CA LEU A 12 28.04 -5.11 1.71
C LEU A 12 29.08 -4.08 2.17
N PRO A 13 30.21 -3.95 1.45
CA PRO A 13 30.61 -4.75 0.27
C PRO A 13 31.01 -6.19 0.65
N GLU A 14 30.74 -7.14 -0.23
CA GLU A 14 30.97 -8.58 0.01
C GLU A 14 32.43 -8.95 0.26
N GLU A 15 33.38 -8.11 -0.21
CA GLU A 15 34.82 -8.31 -0.06
C GLU A 15 35.30 -8.18 1.39
N ASN A 16 34.50 -7.61 2.27
CA ASN A 16 34.90 -7.29 3.64
C ASN A 16 33.93 -7.89 4.69
N ARG A 17 33.84 -9.21 4.77
CA ARG A 17 33.03 -9.92 5.77
C ARG A 17 33.65 -9.83 7.18
N SER A 18 33.83 -8.64 7.70
CA SER A 18 34.25 -8.41 9.09
C SER A 18 33.04 -8.21 10.00
N LYS A 19 33.22 -8.43 11.29
CA LYS A 19 32.21 -8.13 12.29
C LYS A 19 32.53 -6.77 12.92
N ILE A 20 31.54 -5.89 12.98
CA ILE A 20 31.66 -4.55 13.56
C ILE A 20 30.85 -4.53 14.86
N ASN A 21 31.44 -3.98 15.93
CA ASN A 21 30.72 -3.79 17.19
C ASN A 21 29.55 -2.81 16.98
N LEU A 22 28.37 -3.22 17.42
CA LEU A 22 27.17 -2.40 17.35
C LEU A 22 26.94 -1.65 18.67
N PRO A 23 26.31 -0.46 18.65
CA PRO A 23 25.80 0.18 19.86
C PRO A 23 24.81 -0.73 20.60
N GLU A 24 24.78 -0.68 21.93
CA GLU A 24 23.87 -1.48 22.76
C GLU A 24 22.40 -1.11 22.53
N PHE A 25 22.15 0.13 22.09
CA PHE A 25 20.80 0.62 21.82
C PHE A 25 20.77 1.43 20.52
N MET A 26 19.82 1.10 19.64
CA MET A 26 19.54 1.83 18.41
C MET A 26 18.02 1.88 18.18
N GLU A 27 17.51 3.05 17.79
CA GLU A 27 16.13 3.22 17.35
C GLU A 27 16.06 3.26 15.83
N PRO A 28 15.09 2.60 15.17
CA PRO A 28 14.93 2.67 13.74
C PRO A 28 14.78 4.11 13.25
N GLY A 29 15.56 4.47 12.22
CA GLY A 29 15.54 5.81 11.64
C GLY A 29 16.33 6.89 12.38
N MET A 30 16.90 6.59 13.56
CA MET A 30 17.74 7.52 14.30
C MET A 30 19.23 7.16 14.18
N PRO A 31 20.09 8.07 13.65
CA PRO A 31 21.52 7.80 13.57
C PRO A 31 22.19 7.88 14.97
N VAL A 32 23.02 6.91 15.27
CA VAL A 32 23.77 6.78 16.54
C VAL A 32 25.26 6.79 16.27
N ALA A 33 26.03 7.65 16.98
CA ALA A 33 27.48 7.68 16.91
C ALA A 33 28.08 6.73 17.97
N PHE A 34 28.94 5.79 17.54
CA PHE A 34 29.61 4.84 18.41
C PHE A 34 30.97 4.43 17.84
N GLU A 35 32.02 4.39 18.67
CA GLU A 35 33.41 3.99 18.31
C GLU A 35 33.95 4.66 17.03
N GLY A 36 33.72 5.97 16.85
CA GLY A 36 34.22 6.71 15.67
C GLY A 36 33.37 6.52 14.42
N LYS A 37 32.29 5.77 14.47
CA LYS A 37 31.36 5.47 13.35
C LYS A 37 29.97 6.01 13.63
N THR A 38 29.18 6.11 12.57
CA THR A 38 27.75 6.44 12.66
C THR A 38 26.94 5.26 12.15
N PHE A 39 25.96 4.84 12.92
CA PHE A 39 25.07 3.72 12.64
C PHE A 39 23.64 4.24 12.44
N LEU A 40 22.90 3.61 11.54
CA LEU A 40 21.48 3.83 11.34
C LEU A 40 20.77 2.50 11.16
N MET A 41 19.86 2.17 12.05
CA MET A 41 18.97 1.02 11.88
C MET A 41 17.89 1.34 10.85
N ILE A 42 17.75 0.51 9.84
CA ILE A 42 16.74 0.61 8.79
C ILE A 42 15.59 -0.33 9.17
N GLY A 43 14.39 0.24 9.36
CA GLY A 43 13.19 -0.53 9.69
C GLY A 43 12.60 -1.25 8.47
N ILE A 44 13.32 -2.25 7.95
CA ILE A 44 12.86 -3.19 6.92
C ILE A 44 13.00 -4.62 7.46
N THR A 45 12.32 -5.57 6.84
CA THR A 45 12.42 -6.97 7.24
C THR A 45 13.20 -7.75 6.17
N PRO A 46 14.36 -8.37 6.50
CA PRO A 46 15.02 -8.34 7.80
C PRO A 46 15.58 -6.96 8.17
N GLU A 47 15.69 -6.68 9.48
CA GLU A 47 16.30 -5.43 9.94
C GLU A 47 17.75 -5.33 9.48
N LEU A 48 18.11 -4.20 8.88
CA LEU A 48 19.44 -3.90 8.38
C LEU A 48 20.00 -2.66 9.06
N ILE A 49 21.32 -2.60 9.16
CA ILE A 49 22.02 -1.48 9.77
C ILE A 49 22.99 -0.89 8.74
N LEU A 50 22.88 0.42 8.49
CA LEU A 50 23.91 1.17 7.78
C LEU A 50 24.97 1.64 8.76
N CYS A 51 26.24 1.56 8.35
CA CYS A 51 27.38 2.05 9.11
C CYS A 51 28.26 2.93 8.24
N ALA A 52 28.59 4.13 8.72
CA ALA A 52 29.54 5.04 8.09
C ALA A 52 30.78 5.21 8.99
N ASP A 53 31.98 5.16 8.39
CA ASP A 53 33.27 5.32 9.09
C ASP A 53 33.61 6.79 9.29
N ALA A 54 32.66 7.55 9.81
CA ALA A 54 32.79 8.96 10.14
C ALA A 54 31.70 9.38 11.14
N GLN A 55 31.90 10.54 11.77
CA GLN A 55 30.95 11.15 12.68
C GLN A 55 30.72 12.63 12.31
N GLY A 56 29.60 13.19 12.74
CA GLY A 56 29.26 14.60 12.57
C GLY A 56 27.93 14.82 11.83
N ALA A 57 27.44 16.05 11.81
CA ALA A 57 26.14 16.41 11.24
C ALA A 57 26.00 15.98 9.77
N ALA A 58 27.02 16.26 8.95
CA ALA A 58 27.00 15.87 7.53
C ALA A 58 26.91 14.34 7.33
N THR A 59 27.59 13.55 8.21
CA THR A 59 27.52 12.10 8.18
C THR A 59 26.13 11.61 8.59
N HIS A 60 25.50 12.24 9.58
CA HIS A 60 24.12 11.95 9.98
C HIS A 60 23.15 12.17 8.83
N ASP A 61 23.23 13.31 8.15
CA ASP A 61 22.36 13.62 7.02
C ASP A 61 22.56 12.63 5.85
N CYS A 62 23.83 12.32 5.54
CA CYS A 62 24.17 11.36 4.49
C CYS A 62 23.66 9.94 4.79
N ILE A 63 23.80 9.45 6.03
CA ILE A 63 23.39 8.09 6.38
C ILE A 63 21.86 7.98 6.44
N VAL A 64 21.14 9.03 6.84
CA VAL A 64 19.67 9.09 6.81
C VAL A 64 19.18 9.07 5.36
N LEU A 65 19.78 9.86 4.47
CA LEU A 65 19.45 9.83 3.04
C LEU A 65 19.74 8.45 2.41
N ALA A 66 20.89 7.86 2.72
CA ALA A 66 21.23 6.50 2.26
C ALA A 66 20.23 5.46 2.80
N GLY A 67 19.81 5.57 4.06
CA GLY A 67 18.79 4.71 4.65
C GLY A 67 17.46 4.82 3.93
N ALA A 68 17.00 6.02 3.62
CA ALA A 68 15.79 6.25 2.85
C ALA A 68 15.89 5.66 1.43
N MET A 69 17.06 5.76 0.78
CA MET A 69 17.29 5.14 -0.53
C MET A 69 17.26 3.61 -0.43
N VAL A 70 17.92 3.00 0.56
CA VAL A 70 17.89 1.54 0.76
C VAL A 70 16.47 1.07 1.07
N GLN A 71 15.71 1.80 1.91
CA GLN A 71 14.30 1.51 2.14
C GLN A 71 13.45 1.60 0.87
N SER A 72 13.73 2.56 0.00
CA SER A 72 13.03 2.70 -1.28
C SER A 72 13.39 1.59 -2.28
N MET A 73 14.64 1.11 -2.26
CA MET A 73 15.11 -0.02 -3.06
C MET A 73 14.63 -1.38 -2.50
N GLY A 74 14.60 -1.51 -1.16
CA GLY A 74 14.09 -2.69 -0.46
C GLY A 74 12.57 -2.85 -0.53
N ARG A 75 11.86 -1.88 -1.11
CA ARG A 75 10.45 -2.01 -1.53
C ARG A 75 10.28 -2.82 -2.82
N GLY A 76 11.36 -3.35 -3.39
CA GLY A 76 11.29 -4.48 -4.29
C GLY A 76 10.80 -5.69 -3.51
N GLU A 77 9.48 -5.95 -3.59
CA GLU A 77 8.79 -7.12 -3.05
C GLU A 77 9.07 -7.38 -1.55
N ALA A 78 8.55 -6.49 -0.68
CA ALA A 78 8.36 -6.86 0.72
C ALA A 78 7.64 -8.22 0.77
N PRO A 79 8.14 -9.19 1.59
CA PRO A 79 7.46 -10.47 1.70
C PRO A 79 5.99 -10.22 2.01
N ILE A 80 5.11 -10.93 1.31
CA ILE A 80 3.67 -10.80 1.50
C ILE A 80 3.37 -11.25 2.92
N GLN A 81 3.13 -10.28 3.81
CA GLN A 81 2.92 -10.54 5.23
C GLN A 81 1.44 -10.60 5.59
N SER A 82 0.58 -10.13 4.70
CA SER A 82 -0.84 -10.05 4.98
C SER A 82 -1.70 -10.35 3.75
N ARG A 83 -2.94 -10.77 4.02
CA ARG A 83 -3.98 -10.92 3.00
C ARG A 83 -4.16 -9.64 2.18
N TYR A 84 -4.05 -8.46 2.81
CA TYR A 84 -4.17 -7.16 2.14
C TYR A 84 -3.05 -6.89 1.13
N ASP A 85 -1.84 -7.41 1.38
CA ASP A 85 -0.73 -7.29 0.43
C ASP A 85 -0.98 -8.11 -0.83
N VAL A 86 -1.56 -9.31 -0.70
CA VAL A 86 -1.98 -10.12 -1.85
C VAL A 86 -3.00 -9.35 -2.69
N TYR A 87 -4.04 -8.82 -2.07
CA TYR A 87 -5.06 -8.02 -2.78
C TYR A 87 -4.44 -6.80 -3.47
N ARG A 88 -3.57 -6.07 -2.79
CA ARG A 88 -2.89 -4.88 -3.35
C ARG A 88 -2.06 -5.22 -4.58
N ARG A 89 -1.29 -6.32 -4.54
CA ARG A 89 -0.47 -6.78 -5.66
C ARG A 89 -1.31 -7.28 -6.83
N VAL A 90 -2.42 -7.99 -6.58
CA VAL A 90 -3.36 -8.40 -7.63
C VAL A 90 -4.05 -7.21 -8.29
N LEU A 91 -4.51 -6.23 -7.50
CA LEU A 91 -5.09 -4.99 -8.02
C LEU A 91 -4.11 -4.23 -8.93
N ARG A 92 -2.80 -4.29 -8.63
CA ARG A 92 -1.74 -3.70 -9.46
C ARG A 92 -1.30 -4.58 -10.63
N GLU A 93 -1.90 -5.76 -10.79
CA GLU A 93 -1.51 -6.76 -11.80
C GLU A 93 -0.04 -7.25 -11.64
N GLU A 94 0.49 -7.23 -10.40
CA GLU A 94 1.86 -7.65 -10.06
C GLU A 94 1.96 -9.16 -9.75
N LEU A 95 0.82 -9.86 -9.60
CA LEU A 95 0.74 -11.29 -9.29
C LEU A 95 -0.08 -12.03 -10.35
N ALA A 96 0.42 -13.17 -10.82
CA ALA A 96 -0.28 -14.01 -11.79
C ALA A 96 0.13 -15.49 -11.67
N GLY A 97 -0.67 -16.37 -12.27
CA GLY A 97 -0.37 -17.80 -12.40
C GLY A 97 -0.24 -18.52 -11.06
N SER A 98 0.72 -19.45 -10.99
CA SER A 98 0.89 -20.35 -9.84
C SER A 98 1.30 -19.64 -8.53
N GLU A 99 1.98 -18.51 -8.63
CA GLU A 99 2.33 -17.71 -7.44
C GLU A 99 1.06 -17.13 -6.80
N LEU A 100 0.18 -16.55 -7.61
CA LEU A 100 -1.11 -16.05 -7.14
C LEU A 100 -1.97 -17.17 -6.51
N GLU A 101 -2.05 -18.35 -7.15
CA GLU A 101 -2.79 -19.48 -6.62
C GLU A 101 -2.26 -19.95 -5.26
N ALA A 102 -0.94 -20.04 -5.11
CA ALA A 102 -0.30 -20.43 -3.86
C ALA A 102 -0.61 -19.44 -2.74
N LEU A 103 -0.45 -18.13 -3.00
CA LEU A 103 -0.73 -17.07 -2.02
C LEU A 103 -2.23 -16.97 -1.69
N ALA A 104 -3.11 -17.13 -2.68
CA ALA A 104 -4.55 -17.15 -2.44
C ALA A 104 -4.95 -18.31 -1.53
N HIS A 105 -4.35 -19.49 -1.72
CA HIS A 105 -4.56 -20.64 -0.85
C HIS A 105 -4.04 -20.40 0.56
N GLU A 106 -2.80 -19.90 0.71
CA GLU A 106 -2.17 -19.60 1.98
C GLU A 106 -3.00 -18.60 2.81
N HIS A 107 -3.49 -17.53 2.16
CA HIS A 107 -4.26 -16.47 2.80
C HIS A 107 -5.77 -16.71 2.78
N GLN A 108 -6.24 -17.90 2.39
CA GLN A 108 -7.66 -18.30 2.33
C GLN A 108 -8.52 -17.31 1.53
N ILE A 109 -8.02 -16.90 0.36
CA ILE A 109 -8.73 -16.00 -0.55
C ILE A 109 -9.57 -16.83 -1.53
N GLU A 110 -10.87 -16.51 -1.61
CA GLU A 110 -11.76 -17.16 -2.56
C GLU A 110 -11.47 -16.71 -4.00
N MET A 111 -11.07 -17.67 -4.83
CA MET A 111 -10.69 -17.42 -6.23
C MET A 111 -11.89 -17.16 -7.15
N ASN A 112 -13.04 -17.76 -6.87
CA ASN A 112 -14.21 -17.77 -7.76
C ASN A 112 -15.40 -17.00 -7.17
N ARG A 113 -15.13 -15.84 -6.57
CA ARG A 113 -16.17 -14.93 -6.12
C ARG A 113 -16.25 -13.72 -7.05
N GLU A 114 -17.44 -13.43 -7.55
CA GLU A 114 -17.67 -12.24 -8.36
C GLU A 114 -17.55 -10.98 -7.52
N ARG A 115 -16.72 -10.05 -7.97
CA ARG A 115 -16.45 -8.77 -7.28
C ARG A 115 -16.41 -7.62 -8.26
N CYS A 116 -16.85 -6.46 -7.79
CA CYS A 116 -16.69 -5.18 -8.46
C CYS A 116 -15.71 -4.31 -7.69
N VAL A 117 -14.89 -3.54 -8.39
CA VAL A 117 -13.98 -2.57 -7.80
C VAL A 117 -14.57 -1.17 -7.85
N LEU A 118 -14.69 -0.54 -6.68
CA LEU A 118 -14.96 0.87 -6.53
C LEU A 118 -13.70 1.54 -6.01
N THR A 119 -13.15 2.51 -6.74
CA THR A 119 -11.95 3.25 -6.35
C THR A 119 -12.34 4.62 -5.82
N PHE A 120 -12.06 4.89 -4.55
CA PHE A 120 -12.28 6.17 -3.90
C PHE A 120 -10.98 6.96 -3.87
N GLN A 121 -11.00 8.19 -4.40
CA GLN A 121 -9.89 9.15 -4.32
C GLN A 121 -10.32 10.35 -3.50
N ILE A 122 -9.77 10.50 -2.29
CA ILE A 122 -10.05 11.63 -1.40
C ILE A 122 -9.07 12.74 -1.69
N LEU A 123 -9.61 13.92 -2.03
CA LEU A 123 -8.80 15.02 -2.56
C LEU A 123 -8.00 15.78 -1.49
N GLN A 124 -8.37 15.69 -0.22
CA GLN A 124 -7.76 16.43 0.88
C GLN A 124 -7.57 15.54 2.10
N THR A 125 -6.38 15.01 2.29
CA THR A 125 -5.98 14.23 3.47
C THR A 125 -4.78 14.90 4.13
N GLU A 126 -5.00 15.71 5.17
CA GLU A 126 -3.90 16.39 5.86
C GLU A 126 -3.33 15.56 7.02
N THR A 127 -4.19 15.02 7.87
CA THR A 127 -3.81 14.29 9.09
C THR A 127 -4.25 12.83 9.12
N GLU A 128 -5.35 12.50 8.47
CA GLU A 128 -5.96 11.18 8.45
C GLU A 128 -5.86 10.56 7.06
N THR A 129 -5.68 9.24 6.99
CA THR A 129 -5.63 8.54 5.68
C THR A 129 -7.04 8.33 5.14
N ALA A 130 -7.16 8.23 3.81
CA ALA A 130 -8.42 7.90 3.16
C ALA A 130 -9.02 6.58 3.67
N PHE A 131 -8.14 5.62 4.04
CA PHE A 131 -8.55 4.33 4.57
C PHE A 131 -9.31 4.46 5.89
N ASN A 132 -8.76 5.20 6.86
CA ASN A 132 -9.40 5.38 8.16
C ASN A 132 -10.79 6.01 8.04
N MET A 133 -10.91 7.04 7.19
CA MET A 133 -12.21 7.70 6.95
C MET A 133 -13.24 6.73 6.37
N LEU A 134 -12.86 5.93 5.37
CA LEU A 134 -13.78 5.00 4.73
C LEU A 134 -14.05 3.74 5.56
N GLU A 135 -13.13 3.34 6.43
CA GLU A 135 -13.30 2.14 7.27
C GLU A 135 -14.50 2.26 8.22
N GLU A 136 -14.78 3.47 8.72
CA GLU A 136 -15.91 3.76 9.59
C GLU A 136 -17.23 3.93 8.82
N LEU A 137 -17.18 4.44 7.59
CA LEU A 137 -18.35 4.83 6.82
C LEU A 137 -18.88 3.72 5.89
N VAL A 138 -17.99 2.85 5.38
CA VAL A 138 -18.39 1.84 4.39
C VAL A 138 -19.05 0.63 5.07
N PRO A 139 -20.34 0.37 4.80
CA PRO A 139 -20.98 -0.85 5.28
C PRO A 139 -20.37 -2.07 4.58
N ARG A 140 -19.81 -2.98 5.35
CA ARG A 140 -19.18 -4.20 4.83
C ARG A 140 -20.05 -5.41 5.09
N ALA A 141 -20.47 -6.10 4.03
CA ALA A 141 -21.11 -7.41 4.08
C ALA A 141 -20.08 -8.54 3.89
N GLY A 142 -20.49 -9.78 4.10
CA GLY A 142 -19.60 -10.92 3.94
C GLY A 142 -18.96 -10.98 2.55
N GLY A 143 -17.64 -10.94 2.51
CA GLY A 143 -16.85 -10.94 1.26
C GLY A 143 -16.43 -9.57 0.75
N ASP A 144 -16.94 -8.48 1.31
CA ASP A 144 -16.52 -7.12 1.01
C ASP A 144 -15.18 -6.81 1.69
N LEU A 145 -14.33 -6.01 1.03
CA LEU A 145 -13.02 -5.68 1.55
C LEU A 145 -12.60 -4.25 1.14
N LEU A 146 -12.04 -3.50 2.09
CA LEU A 146 -11.33 -2.26 1.81
C LEU A 146 -9.83 -2.53 1.70
N VAL A 147 -9.19 -1.99 0.68
CA VAL A 147 -7.74 -2.11 0.44
C VAL A 147 -7.15 -0.71 0.26
N GLU A 148 -6.25 -0.33 1.15
CA GLU A 148 -5.49 0.91 1.00
C GLU A 148 -4.44 0.75 -0.10
N MET A 149 -4.55 1.57 -1.15
CA MET A 149 -3.60 1.59 -2.26
C MET A 149 -2.48 2.61 -2.04
N ASP A 150 -2.86 3.77 -1.52
CA ASP A 150 -1.97 4.84 -1.08
C ASP A 150 -2.74 5.76 -0.10
N ARG A 151 -2.09 6.85 0.36
CA ARG A 151 -2.65 7.78 1.33
C ARG A 151 -3.99 8.40 0.93
N HIS A 152 -4.24 8.54 -0.37
CA HIS A 152 -5.42 9.22 -0.94
C HIS A 152 -6.39 8.26 -1.62
N THR A 153 -5.96 7.04 -1.90
CA THR A 153 -6.69 6.08 -2.73
C THR A 153 -7.01 4.82 -1.95
N VAL A 154 -8.28 4.51 -1.86
CA VAL A 154 -8.78 3.26 -1.28
C VAL A 154 -9.63 2.54 -2.31
N VAL A 155 -9.45 1.25 -2.41
CA VAL A 155 -10.28 0.36 -3.21
C VAL A 155 -11.26 -0.36 -2.31
N PHE A 156 -12.53 -0.27 -2.66
CA PHE A 156 -13.59 -1.09 -2.10
C PHE A 156 -13.90 -2.24 -3.07
N LEU A 157 -13.57 -3.45 -2.64
CA LEU A 157 -13.94 -4.68 -3.33
C LEU A 157 -15.31 -5.11 -2.85
N LYS A 158 -16.34 -4.86 -3.66
CA LYS A 158 -17.71 -5.24 -3.38
C LYS A 158 -18.00 -6.63 -3.92
N SER A 159 -18.47 -7.53 -3.06
CA SER A 159 -19.02 -8.83 -3.48
C SER A 159 -20.35 -8.63 -4.21
N MET A 160 -20.50 -9.31 -5.34
CA MET A 160 -21.73 -9.22 -6.16
C MET A 160 -22.83 -10.21 -5.73
N GLU A 161 -22.60 -11.02 -4.69
CA GLU A 161 -23.57 -12.07 -4.27
C GLU A 161 -24.95 -11.52 -3.90
N ASN A 162 -25.04 -10.30 -3.37
CA ASN A 162 -26.30 -9.68 -2.94
C ASN A 162 -26.57 -8.37 -3.69
N VAL A 163 -25.97 -8.18 -4.85
CA VAL A 163 -26.19 -7.01 -5.70
C VAL A 163 -27.04 -7.44 -6.90
N GLU A 164 -28.23 -6.90 -7.00
CA GLU A 164 -29.21 -7.27 -8.05
C GLU A 164 -28.98 -6.50 -9.34
N SER A 165 -28.45 -5.26 -9.23
CA SER A 165 -28.23 -4.39 -10.38
C SER A 165 -26.97 -3.55 -10.25
N PHE A 166 -26.46 -3.07 -11.38
CA PHE A 166 -25.33 -2.15 -11.40
C PHE A 166 -25.68 -0.79 -10.78
N ASP A 167 -26.95 -0.40 -10.86
CA ASP A 167 -27.44 0.85 -10.26
C ASP A 167 -27.29 0.87 -8.75
N GLU A 168 -27.33 -0.28 -8.08
CA GLU A 168 -27.09 -0.38 -6.64
C GLU A 168 -25.64 -0.03 -6.28
N LEU A 169 -24.66 -0.37 -7.13
CA LEU A 169 -23.26 0.02 -6.92
C LEU A 169 -23.09 1.54 -7.05
N PHE A 170 -23.81 2.15 -7.99
CA PHE A 170 -23.80 3.59 -8.15
C PHE A 170 -24.41 4.28 -6.93
N GLN A 171 -25.59 3.82 -6.48
CA GLN A 171 -26.26 4.36 -5.27
C GLN A 171 -25.40 4.16 -4.02
N LEU A 172 -24.71 3.03 -3.90
CA LEU A 172 -23.79 2.78 -2.80
C LEU A 172 -22.61 3.76 -2.82
N ALA A 173 -22.02 3.99 -3.98
CA ALA A 173 -20.95 4.97 -4.16
C ALA A 173 -21.40 6.40 -3.83
N GLU A 174 -22.59 6.78 -4.27
CA GLU A 174 -23.21 8.08 -3.99
C GLU A 174 -23.49 8.27 -2.48
N ALA A 175 -24.03 7.26 -1.81
CA ALA A 175 -24.28 7.30 -0.38
C ALA A 175 -22.97 7.46 0.42
N ILE A 176 -21.91 6.76 0.04
CA ILE A 176 -20.61 6.87 0.71
C ILE A 176 -19.98 8.24 0.45
N GLU A 177 -20.02 8.74 -0.77
CA GLU A 177 -19.50 10.07 -1.14
C GLU A 177 -20.20 11.16 -0.36
N GLN A 178 -21.55 11.12 -0.31
CA GLN A 178 -22.33 12.11 0.42
C GLN A 178 -22.08 12.05 1.93
N THR A 179 -21.99 10.85 2.50
CA THR A 179 -21.69 10.68 3.94
C THR A 179 -20.28 11.23 4.27
N LEU A 180 -19.31 10.98 3.42
CA LEU A 180 -17.95 11.49 3.59
C LEU A 180 -17.91 13.03 3.56
N LEU A 181 -18.70 13.62 2.66
CA LEU A 181 -18.84 15.07 2.57
C LEU A 181 -19.52 15.65 3.82
N ASP A 182 -20.63 15.04 4.26
CA ASP A 182 -21.45 15.54 5.36
C ASP A 182 -20.75 15.36 6.74
N GLU A 183 -20.12 14.21 6.98
CA GLU A 183 -19.50 13.89 8.27
C GLU A 183 -18.06 14.38 8.39
N ALA A 184 -17.26 14.20 7.35
CA ALA A 184 -15.83 14.56 7.36
C ALA A 184 -15.51 15.88 6.64
N GLY A 185 -16.47 16.48 5.92
CA GLY A 185 -16.24 17.67 5.10
C GLY A 185 -15.23 17.44 3.98
N LYS A 186 -15.12 16.21 3.49
CA LYS A 186 -14.12 15.79 2.49
C LYS A 186 -14.81 15.40 1.19
N SER A 187 -14.34 15.98 0.09
CA SER A 187 -14.77 15.56 -1.24
C SER A 187 -13.96 14.36 -1.70
N CYS A 188 -14.62 13.39 -2.29
CA CYS A 188 -13.98 12.28 -2.97
C CYS A 188 -14.46 12.14 -4.40
N VAL A 189 -13.69 11.42 -5.19
CA VAL A 189 -14.09 11.02 -6.54
C VAL A 189 -14.10 9.51 -6.58
N VAL A 190 -15.13 8.93 -7.15
CA VAL A 190 -15.34 7.48 -7.19
C VAL A 190 -15.34 6.99 -8.63
N GLY A 191 -14.52 5.96 -8.88
CA GLY A 191 -14.58 5.21 -10.14
C GLY A 191 -15.15 3.81 -9.89
N ILE A 192 -16.01 3.34 -10.75
CA ILE A 192 -16.62 2.00 -10.71
C ILE A 192 -16.16 1.23 -11.94
N GLY A 193 -15.48 0.10 -11.73
CA GLY A 193 -15.11 -0.83 -12.80
C GLY A 193 -16.21 -1.84 -13.09
N GLU A 194 -15.99 -2.72 -14.06
CA GLU A 194 -16.91 -3.81 -14.33
C GLU A 194 -16.75 -4.96 -13.30
N PRO A 195 -17.84 -5.66 -12.94
CA PRO A 195 -17.76 -6.88 -12.14
C PRO A 195 -16.91 -7.96 -12.82
N LYS A 196 -16.07 -8.63 -12.04
CA LYS A 196 -15.22 -9.75 -12.51
C LYS A 196 -15.51 -11.01 -11.70
N LYS A 197 -15.51 -12.14 -12.38
CA LYS A 197 -15.93 -13.43 -11.80
C LYS A 197 -14.86 -14.09 -10.96
N THR A 198 -13.59 -13.76 -11.20
CA THR A 198 -12.47 -14.42 -10.56
C THR A 198 -11.53 -13.44 -9.89
N PHE A 199 -10.81 -13.90 -8.87
CA PHE A 199 -9.87 -13.08 -8.12
C PHE A 199 -8.73 -12.50 -8.98
N PRO A 200 -8.11 -13.24 -9.93
CA PRO A 200 -7.10 -12.67 -10.82
C PRO A 200 -7.58 -11.47 -11.66
N GLU A 201 -8.87 -11.44 -11.99
CA GLU A 201 -9.45 -10.41 -12.86
C GLU A 201 -9.76 -9.09 -12.15
N ILE A 202 -9.68 -9.03 -10.80
CA ILE A 202 -9.97 -7.78 -10.07
C ILE A 202 -9.01 -6.64 -10.42
N GLY A 203 -7.79 -6.95 -10.87
CA GLY A 203 -6.83 -5.95 -11.36
C GLY A 203 -7.35 -5.22 -12.60
N GLU A 204 -8.03 -5.94 -13.50
CA GLU A 204 -8.68 -5.33 -14.65
C GLU A 204 -9.82 -4.39 -14.23
N SER A 205 -10.71 -4.83 -13.31
CA SER A 205 -11.76 -3.96 -12.75
C SER A 205 -11.19 -2.71 -12.08
N TYR A 206 -10.05 -2.83 -11.38
CA TYR A 206 -9.35 -1.68 -10.81
C TYR A 206 -8.82 -0.73 -11.88
N ARG A 207 -8.20 -1.24 -12.94
CA ARG A 207 -7.74 -0.42 -14.07
C ARG A 207 -8.89 0.30 -14.75
N GLU A 208 -10.03 -0.36 -14.93
CA GLU A 208 -11.26 0.21 -15.47
C GLU A 208 -11.81 1.33 -14.58
N SER A 209 -11.92 1.11 -13.27
CA SER A 209 -12.38 2.11 -12.32
C SER A 209 -11.51 3.37 -12.31
N ARG A 210 -10.18 3.20 -12.40
CA ARG A 210 -9.25 4.33 -12.52
C ARG A 210 -9.43 5.10 -13.83
N ARG A 211 -9.60 4.39 -14.95
CA ARG A 211 -9.85 5.02 -16.24
C ARG A 211 -11.15 5.81 -16.24
N ALA A 212 -12.19 5.30 -15.60
CA ALA A 212 -13.45 6.02 -15.46
C ALA A 212 -13.22 7.39 -14.78
N VAL A 213 -12.44 7.43 -13.69
CA VAL A 213 -12.08 8.69 -13.03
C VAL A 213 -11.23 9.59 -13.93
N GLU A 214 -10.20 9.06 -14.57
CA GLU A 214 -9.29 9.84 -15.42
C GLU A 214 -10.04 10.51 -16.58
N VAL A 215 -10.90 9.76 -17.25
CA VAL A 215 -11.70 10.26 -18.38
C VAL A 215 -12.85 11.14 -17.90
N GLY A 216 -13.57 10.71 -16.87
CA GLY A 216 -14.74 11.40 -16.34
C GLY A 216 -14.41 12.82 -15.88
N ARG A 217 -13.31 12.99 -15.17
CA ARG A 217 -12.84 14.31 -14.71
C ARG A 217 -12.57 15.32 -15.84
N ILE A 218 -12.28 14.85 -17.04
CA ILE A 218 -12.01 15.71 -18.20
C ILE A 218 -13.34 16.17 -18.84
N PHE A 219 -14.32 15.27 -18.92
CA PHE A 219 -15.54 15.51 -19.70
C PHE A 219 -16.77 15.82 -18.85
N LEU A 220 -16.80 15.36 -17.59
CA LEU A 220 -17.95 15.44 -16.69
C LEU A 220 -17.54 16.09 -15.36
N THR A 221 -17.05 17.31 -15.41
CA THR A 221 -16.43 18.03 -14.30
C THR A 221 -17.33 18.30 -13.08
N GLU A 222 -18.65 18.20 -13.26
CA GLU A 222 -19.63 18.38 -12.18
C GLU A 222 -20.02 17.08 -11.48
N GLN A 223 -19.59 15.94 -12.00
CA GLN A 223 -19.84 14.63 -11.40
C GLN A 223 -18.65 14.19 -10.54
N HIS A 224 -18.94 13.41 -9.52
CA HIS A 224 -17.94 12.81 -8.65
C HIS A 224 -17.87 11.29 -8.77
N ILE A 225 -18.87 10.67 -9.42
CA ILE A 225 -18.94 9.22 -9.60
C ILE A 225 -18.91 8.91 -11.09
N TYR A 226 -17.99 8.07 -11.49
CA TYR A 226 -17.74 7.69 -12.88
C TYR A 226 -17.77 6.18 -13.02
N VAL A 227 -18.49 5.72 -14.03
CA VAL A 227 -18.63 4.32 -14.42
C VAL A 227 -17.83 4.07 -15.69
N TYR A 228 -17.13 2.93 -15.74
CA TYR A 228 -16.36 2.49 -16.90
C TYR A 228 -17.24 2.01 -18.05
#